data_5b07143c8c541a333695c52c29673e3e
#
_entry.id   5b07143c8c541a333695c52c29673e3e
#
_cell.length_a   1.000
_cell.length_b   1.000
_cell.length_c   1.000
_cell.angle_alpha   90.00
_cell.angle_beta   90.00
_cell.angle_gamma   90.00
#
_symmetry.space_group_name_H-M   'P 1'
#
loop_
_entity.id
_entity.type
_entity.pdbx_description
1 polymer ?
#
loop_
_entity_poly.entity_id
_entity_poly.type
_entity_poly.pdbx_seq_one_letter_code
_entity_poly.pdbx_strand_id
1 'polypeptide(L)'
;MGVERNAAGIIDAKANAELNGLANSCEFVAKDATEFMLEAAREERRIDALSIDPPRAGSTPEFLDAAISLAPRRITYISCNPQTQCRDLQHLMQGGYHLERLSLVDMFPHTTHVETVAVLRREQ
;
A
#
# COMPACT_ATOMS: atom_id res chain seq x y z
N MET A 1 -0.97 3.53 10.84
CA MET A 1 -0.10 4.65 10.36
C MET A 1 -0.37 4.91 8.90
N GLY A 2 -0.49 6.17 8.49
CA GLY A 2 -0.62 6.62 7.09
C GLY A 2 0.63 7.39 6.66
N VAL A 3 1.11 7.12 5.45
CA VAL A 3 2.29 7.80 4.87
C VAL A 3 1.88 8.41 3.53
N GLU A 4 2.08 9.69 3.38
CA GLU A 4 1.74 10.45 2.18
C GLU A 4 2.75 11.58 1.99
N ARG A 5 3.23 11.76 0.77
CA ARG A 5 4.20 12.83 0.46
C ARG A 5 3.58 14.22 0.50
N ASN A 6 2.29 14.34 0.15
CA ASN A 6 1.59 15.62 0.18
C ASN A 6 1.26 16.03 1.62
N ALA A 7 1.95 17.05 2.11
CA ALA A 7 1.74 17.57 3.47
C ALA A 7 0.30 18.08 3.72
N ALA A 8 -0.36 18.65 2.70
CA ALA A 8 -1.77 19.06 2.82
C ALA A 8 -2.68 17.85 3.04
N GLY A 9 -2.45 16.74 2.32
CA GLY A 9 -3.19 15.49 2.54
C GLY A 9 -3.00 14.92 3.94
N ILE A 10 -1.83 15.10 4.56
CA ILE A 10 -1.59 14.71 5.95
C ILE A 10 -2.38 15.58 6.94
N ILE A 11 -2.50 16.89 6.67
CA ILE A 11 -3.33 17.78 7.48
C ILE A 11 -4.79 17.32 7.44
N ASP A 12 -5.33 17.05 6.26
CA ASP A 12 -6.69 16.58 6.08
C ASP A 12 -6.92 15.21 6.73
N ALA A 13 -5.95 14.29 6.59
CA ALA A 13 -6.02 12.98 7.23
C ALA A 13 -6.10 13.06 8.76
N LYS A 14 -5.32 13.95 9.39
CA LYS A 14 -5.37 14.21 10.83
C LYS A 14 -6.72 14.79 11.24
N ALA A 15 -7.21 15.79 10.53
CA ALA A 15 -8.53 16.39 10.81
C ALA A 15 -9.65 15.34 10.67
N ASN A 16 -9.61 14.50 9.66
CA ASN A 16 -10.56 13.40 9.49
C ASN A 16 -10.48 12.37 10.61
N ALA A 17 -9.29 12.04 11.09
CA ALA A 17 -9.13 11.14 12.24
C ALA A 17 -9.73 11.74 13.53
N GLU A 18 -9.53 13.05 13.76
CA GLU A 18 -10.13 13.78 14.89
C GLU A 18 -11.66 13.77 14.82
N LEU A 19 -12.23 14.12 13.66
CA LEU A 19 -13.68 14.11 13.42
C LEU A 19 -14.34 12.75 13.67
N ASN A 20 -13.60 11.67 13.43
CA ASN A 20 -14.06 10.29 13.62
C ASN A 20 -13.67 9.68 14.98
N GLY A 21 -13.07 10.45 15.88
CA GLY A 21 -12.64 9.95 17.21
C GLY A 21 -11.46 8.97 17.15
N LEU A 22 -10.68 8.98 16.07
CA LEU A 22 -9.56 8.06 15.82
C LEU A 22 -8.19 8.72 16.00
N ALA A 23 -8.11 9.96 16.47
CA ALA A 23 -6.86 10.71 16.61
C ALA A 23 -5.78 9.95 17.41
N ASN A 24 -6.19 9.24 18.46
CA ASN A 24 -5.28 8.47 19.31
C ASN A 24 -4.88 7.09 18.71
N SER A 25 -5.53 6.66 17.64
CA SER A 25 -5.32 5.36 17.00
C SER A 25 -4.64 5.46 15.63
N CYS A 26 -4.54 6.69 15.11
CA CYS A 26 -3.98 6.97 13.79
C CYS A 26 -2.75 7.87 13.90
N GLU A 27 -1.69 7.46 13.23
CA GLU A 27 -0.48 8.26 13.03
C GLU A 27 -0.32 8.57 11.55
N PHE A 28 0.13 9.78 11.22
CA PHE A 28 0.31 10.22 9.84
C PHE A 28 1.66 10.91 9.67
N VAL A 29 2.39 10.53 8.61
CA VAL A 29 3.73 11.02 8.31
C VAL A 29 3.75 11.60 6.89
N ALA A 30 4.20 12.85 6.78
CA ALA A 30 4.47 13.51 5.50
C ALA A 30 5.84 13.08 4.98
N LYS A 31 5.88 12.02 4.14
CA LYS A 31 7.13 11.45 3.62
C LYS A 31 6.89 10.69 2.33
N ASP A 32 7.94 10.54 1.53
CA ASP A 32 7.92 9.60 0.41
C ASP A 32 7.76 8.17 0.93
N ALA A 33 6.84 7.41 0.31
CA ALA A 33 6.50 6.06 0.78
C ALA A 33 7.68 5.08 0.64
N THR A 34 8.49 5.21 -0.42
CA THR A 34 9.68 4.36 -0.61
C THR A 34 10.73 4.64 0.46
N GLU A 35 11.02 5.92 0.73
CA GLU A 35 11.95 6.30 1.80
C GLU A 35 11.49 5.78 3.17
N PHE A 36 10.20 5.95 3.48
CA PHE A 36 9.62 5.45 4.72
C PHE A 36 9.77 3.92 4.86
N MET A 37 9.48 3.17 3.80
CA MET A 37 9.56 1.71 3.81
C MET A 37 11.01 1.22 3.97
N LEU A 38 11.97 1.88 3.31
CA LEU A 38 13.40 1.57 3.45
C LEU A 38 13.91 1.83 4.88
N GLU A 39 13.48 2.93 5.50
CA GLU A 39 13.81 3.19 6.91
C GLU A 39 13.17 2.17 7.84
N ALA A 40 11.88 1.89 7.66
CA ALA A 40 11.17 0.90 8.45
C ALA A 40 11.85 -0.48 8.37
N ALA A 41 12.32 -0.88 7.17
CA ALA A 41 13.06 -2.11 6.98
C ALA A 41 14.43 -2.12 7.70
N ARG A 42 15.18 -1.00 7.65
CA ARG A 42 16.46 -0.88 8.37
C ARG A 42 16.29 -0.92 9.89
N GLU A 43 15.18 -0.38 10.39
CA GLU A 43 14.83 -0.36 11.81
C GLU A 43 14.12 -1.63 12.26
N GLU A 44 13.95 -2.60 11.37
CA GLU A 44 13.25 -3.87 11.63
C GLU A 44 11.86 -3.66 12.27
N ARG A 45 11.15 -2.62 11.83
CA ARG A 45 9.81 -2.30 12.37
C ARG A 45 8.85 -3.44 12.11
N ARG A 46 8.03 -3.74 13.10
CA ARG A 46 6.96 -4.71 12.93
C ARG A 46 5.76 -4.08 12.23
N ILE A 47 5.37 -4.65 11.11
CA ILE A 47 4.17 -4.27 10.34
C ILE A 47 3.31 -5.53 10.19
N ASP A 48 2.10 -5.51 10.73
CA ASP A 48 1.20 -6.68 10.66
C ASP A 48 0.44 -6.72 9.32
N ALA A 49 0.06 -5.55 8.80
CA ALA A 49 -0.61 -5.43 7.51
C ALA A 49 -0.18 -4.16 6.79
N LEU A 50 -0.10 -4.21 5.48
CA LEU A 50 0.25 -3.10 4.60
C LEU A 50 -0.88 -2.89 3.59
N SER A 51 -1.36 -1.64 3.46
CA SER A 51 -2.24 -1.22 2.37
C SER A 51 -1.52 -0.22 1.50
N ILE A 52 -1.52 -0.43 0.20
CA ILE A 52 -0.85 0.41 -0.79
C ILE A 52 -1.79 0.79 -1.91
N ASP A 53 -1.69 2.02 -2.36
CA ASP A 53 -2.42 2.60 -3.49
C ASP A 53 -1.43 3.49 -4.28
N PRO A 54 -0.54 2.89 -5.07
CA PRO A 54 0.50 3.62 -5.77
C PRO A 54 -0.07 4.36 -7.00
N PRO A 55 0.70 5.30 -7.56
CA PRO A 55 0.33 5.94 -8.82
C PRO A 55 0.26 4.93 -9.98
N ARG A 56 -0.24 5.35 -11.14
CA ARG A 56 -0.40 4.50 -12.34
C ARG A 56 0.87 3.76 -12.78
N ALA A 57 2.04 4.27 -12.43
CA ALA A 57 3.33 3.62 -12.70
C ALA A 57 3.59 2.37 -11.86
N GLY A 58 2.78 2.14 -10.83
CA GLY A 58 2.99 1.09 -9.82
C GLY A 58 3.99 1.50 -8.74
N SER A 59 4.39 0.54 -7.94
CA SER A 59 5.41 0.71 -6.89
C SER A 59 6.82 0.58 -7.46
N THR A 60 7.80 1.15 -6.78
CA THR A 60 9.21 0.96 -7.13
C THR A 60 9.72 -0.40 -6.66
N PRO A 61 10.72 -1.00 -7.33
CA PRO A 61 11.33 -2.24 -6.86
C PRO A 61 11.83 -2.14 -5.42
N GLU A 62 12.44 -1.02 -5.04
CA GLU A 62 12.97 -0.77 -3.70
C GLU A 62 11.85 -0.77 -2.64
N PHE A 63 10.68 -0.20 -2.97
CA PHE A 63 9.51 -0.25 -2.09
C PHE A 63 9.03 -1.70 -1.90
N LEU A 64 8.94 -2.47 -2.99
CA LEU A 64 8.50 -3.86 -2.95
C LEU A 64 9.47 -4.75 -2.18
N ASP A 65 10.78 -4.56 -2.36
CA ASP A 65 11.83 -5.27 -1.62
C ASP A 65 11.75 -4.96 -0.12
N ALA A 66 11.54 -3.69 0.25
CA ALA A 66 11.34 -3.30 1.64
C ALA A 66 10.06 -3.94 2.22
N ALA A 67 8.96 -4.00 1.46
CA ALA A 67 7.73 -4.67 1.89
C ALA A 67 7.95 -6.17 2.11
N ILE A 68 8.73 -6.83 1.22
CA ILE A 68 9.10 -8.25 1.38
C ILE A 68 9.95 -8.46 2.63
N SER A 69 10.92 -7.58 2.88
CA SER A 69 11.81 -7.63 4.05
C SER A 69 11.05 -7.45 5.37
N LEU A 70 10.13 -6.49 5.43
CA LEU A 70 9.27 -6.22 6.59
C LEU A 70 8.25 -7.34 6.85
N ALA A 71 7.99 -8.15 5.85
CA ALA A 71 7.18 -9.36 5.93
C ALA A 71 5.80 -9.20 6.59
N PRO A 72 5.00 -8.16 6.27
CA PRO A 72 3.63 -8.08 6.77
C PRO A 72 2.84 -9.35 6.39
N ARG A 73 1.99 -9.81 7.30
CA ARG A 73 1.18 -11.02 7.05
C ARG A 73 0.20 -10.86 5.90
N ARG A 74 -0.23 -9.62 5.63
CA ARG A 74 -1.18 -9.29 4.57
C ARG A 74 -0.76 -8.00 3.88
N ILE A 75 -0.85 -8.01 2.55
CA ILE A 75 -0.73 -6.81 1.72
C ILE A 75 -2.04 -6.64 0.96
N THR A 76 -2.64 -5.45 1.05
CA THR A 76 -3.76 -5.04 0.19
C THR A 76 -3.23 -4.04 -0.81
N TYR A 77 -3.30 -4.37 -2.10
CA TYR A 77 -2.81 -3.55 -3.20
C TYR A 77 -4.00 -3.06 -4.03
N ILE A 78 -4.27 -1.75 -3.97
CA ILE A 78 -5.28 -1.07 -4.80
C ILE A 78 -4.55 -0.48 -6.01
N SER A 79 -5.14 -0.54 -7.20
CA SER A 79 -4.53 0.02 -8.40
C SER A 79 -5.57 0.45 -9.44
N CYS A 80 -5.33 1.60 -10.05
CA CYS A 80 -6.02 2.07 -11.25
C CYS A 80 -5.37 1.57 -12.55
N ASN A 81 -4.30 0.77 -12.49
CA ASN A 81 -3.61 0.20 -13.65
C ASN A 81 -3.28 -1.28 -13.44
N PRO A 82 -4.11 -2.20 -13.97
CA PRO A 82 -3.90 -3.64 -13.80
C PRO A 82 -2.57 -4.17 -14.35
N GLN A 83 -2.00 -3.52 -15.37
CA GLN A 83 -0.74 -3.97 -15.99
C GLN A 83 0.45 -3.78 -15.05
N THR A 84 0.57 -2.58 -14.46
CA THR A 84 1.64 -2.30 -13.48
C THR A 84 1.41 -3.07 -12.18
N GLN A 85 0.16 -3.24 -11.77
CA GLN A 85 -0.17 -4.09 -10.63
C GLN A 85 0.27 -5.55 -10.86
N CYS A 86 0.02 -6.12 -12.04
CA CYS A 86 0.43 -7.49 -12.36
C CYS A 86 1.95 -7.68 -12.21
N ARG A 87 2.75 -6.73 -12.70
CA ARG A 87 4.21 -6.71 -12.53
C ARG A 87 4.60 -6.71 -11.05
N ASP A 88 3.98 -5.83 -10.27
CA ASP A 88 4.30 -5.65 -8.85
C ASP A 88 3.86 -6.86 -8.02
N LEU A 89 2.70 -7.45 -8.36
CA LEU A 89 2.22 -8.69 -7.73
C LEU A 89 3.19 -9.85 -7.99
N GLN A 90 3.72 -9.98 -9.21
CA GLN A 90 4.73 -11.00 -9.53
C GLN A 90 5.98 -10.84 -8.66
N HIS A 91 6.44 -9.60 -8.44
CA HIS A 91 7.59 -9.31 -7.58
C HIS A 91 7.32 -9.73 -6.12
N LEU A 92 6.16 -9.35 -5.57
CA LEU A 92 5.75 -9.75 -4.22
C LEU A 92 5.60 -11.27 -4.08
N MET A 93 5.06 -11.95 -5.10
CA MET A 93 4.91 -13.40 -5.08
C MET A 93 6.25 -14.12 -5.12
N GLN A 94 7.24 -13.62 -5.85
CA GLN A 94 8.62 -14.12 -5.81
C GLN A 94 9.25 -13.93 -4.42
N GLY A 95 8.82 -12.91 -3.68
CA GLY A 95 9.21 -12.63 -2.29
C GLY A 95 8.46 -13.48 -1.24
N GLY A 96 7.67 -14.48 -1.64
CA GLY A 96 7.00 -15.42 -0.73
C GLY A 96 5.55 -15.06 -0.36
N TYR A 97 4.94 -14.13 -1.09
CA TYR A 97 3.50 -13.88 -0.98
C TYR A 97 2.72 -14.73 -1.98
N HIS A 98 1.47 -15.03 -1.65
CA HIS A 98 0.52 -15.63 -2.59
C HIS A 98 -0.73 -14.75 -2.70
N LEU A 99 -1.32 -14.73 -3.88
CA LEU A 99 -2.55 -13.98 -4.15
C LEU A 99 -3.73 -14.74 -3.55
N GLU A 100 -4.35 -14.18 -2.52
CA GLU A 100 -5.53 -14.74 -1.85
C GLU A 100 -6.82 -14.33 -2.58
N ARG A 101 -6.87 -13.08 -3.05
CA ARG A 101 -8.07 -12.53 -3.69
C ARG A 101 -7.71 -11.42 -4.68
N LEU A 102 -8.43 -11.38 -5.79
CA LEU A 102 -8.44 -10.27 -6.74
C LEU A 102 -9.89 -9.83 -6.99
N SER A 103 -10.15 -8.55 -6.84
CA SER A 103 -11.47 -7.94 -7.08
C SER A 103 -11.34 -6.81 -8.08
N LEU A 104 -12.32 -6.70 -8.98
CA LEU A 104 -12.45 -5.62 -9.93
C LEU A 104 -13.55 -4.68 -9.44
N VAL A 105 -13.31 -3.38 -9.52
CA VAL A 105 -14.27 -2.35 -9.13
C VAL A 105 -14.42 -1.36 -10.27
N ASP A 106 -15.62 -1.26 -10.83
CA ASP A 106 -15.94 -0.30 -11.88
C ASP A 106 -16.33 1.05 -11.24
N MET A 107 -15.31 1.88 -11.01
CA MET A 107 -15.48 3.24 -10.47
C MET A 107 -15.82 4.27 -11.55
N PHE A 108 -15.53 3.96 -12.82
CA PHE A 108 -15.68 4.87 -13.95
C PHE A 108 -16.43 4.17 -15.08
N PRO A 109 -17.75 3.91 -14.91
CA PRO A 109 -18.54 3.21 -15.93
C PRO A 109 -18.49 3.94 -17.26
N HIS A 110 -18.54 3.20 -18.36
CA HIS A 110 -18.38 3.66 -19.75
C HIS A 110 -16.98 4.16 -20.12
N THR A 111 -15.96 3.88 -19.33
CA THR A 111 -14.54 4.11 -19.66
C THR A 111 -13.77 2.80 -19.69
N THR A 112 -12.53 2.83 -20.16
CA THR A 112 -11.61 1.68 -20.12
C THR A 112 -10.87 1.55 -18.77
N HIS A 113 -11.21 2.41 -17.80
CA HIS A 113 -10.56 2.41 -16.49
C HIS A 113 -11.29 1.49 -15.53
N VAL A 114 -10.54 0.62 -14.89
CA VAL A 114 -11.01 -0.28 -13.84
C VAL A 114 -10.06 -0.20 -12.66
N GLU A 115 -10.63 -0.13 -11.45
CA GLU A 115 -9.88 -0.28 -10.22
C GLU A 115 -9.77 -1.76 -9.87
N THR A 116 -8.62 -2.17 -9.39
CA THR A 116 -8.36 -3.54 -8.95
C THR A 116 -7.88 -3.56 -7.51
N VAL A 117 -8.36 -4.51 -6.75
CA VAL A 117 -7.93 -4.73 -5.36
C VAL A 117 -7.41 -6.16 -5.24
N ALA A 118 -6.11 -6.28 -5.02
CA ALA A 118 -5.45 -7.55 -4.78
C ALA A 118 -5.14 -7.69 -3.28
N VAL A 119 -5.45 -8.83 -2.71
CA VAL A 119 -5.07 -9.20 -1.35
C VAL A 119 -4.06 -10.33 -1.43
N LEU A 120 -2.88 -10.07 -0.88
CA LEU A 120 -1.80 -11.05 -0.78
C LEU A 120 -1.60 -11.44 0.68
N ARG A 121 -1.22 -12.69 0.88
CA ARG A 121 -0.89 -13.24 2.19
C ARG A 121 0.47 -13.92 2.14
N ARG A 122 1.20 -13.86 3.26
CA ARG A 122 2.41 -14.63 3.50
C ARG A 122 2.13 -15.68 4.57
N GLU A 123 2.44 -16.94 4.29
CA GLU A 123 2.46 -17.99 5.29
C GLU A 123 3.69 -17.81 6.18
N GLN A 124 3.51 -18.02 7.46
CA GLN A 124 4.59 -17.99 8.46
C GLN A 124 5.32 -19.31 8.47
#